data_6999a49257665ec1fd8e119c707f8540
#
_entry.id   6999a49257665ec1fd8e119c707f8540
#
_cell.length_a   1.000
_cell.length_b   1.000
_cell.length_c   1.000
_cell.angle_alpha   90.00
_cell.angle_beta   90.00
_cell.angle_gamma   90.00
#
_symmetry.space_group_name_H-M   'P 1'
#
loop_
_entity.id
_entity.type
_entity.pdbx_description
1 polymer ?
#
loop_
_entity_poly.entity_id
_entity_poly.type
_entity_poly.pdbx_seq_one_letter_code
_entity_poly.pdbx_strand_id
1 'polypeptide(L)'
;MLRPSILGAFLALVLSLCVVTPAQAVPDGPIEIYLEHIEPLSLAWPADGTLTSGYGPRWGRMHLGLDVGILRSLDVRAATSGTVTAAGWLTGYEGYGNVVTIDVGGGWSLLYAHLSESHVVPGQWVDAGQSVGLAGCTGSCTGTHLHFELREHGTPVDPAPFFG
;
A
#
# COMPACT_ATOMS: atom_id res chain seq x y z
N MET A 1 71.87 0.01 -34.10
CA MET A 1 70.90 -0.70 -34.94
C MET A 1 70.10 -1.61 -34.06
N LEU A 2 68.97 -1.21 -33.52
CA LEU A 2 68.04 -2.04 -32.74
C LEU A 2 66.70 -2.11 -33.50
N ARG A 3 66.27 -3.34 -33.76
CA ARG A 3 64.97 -3.63 -34.39
C ARG A 3 63.81 -3.56 -33.36
N PRO A 4 62.66 -3.01 -33.68
CA PRO A 4 61.52 -3.06 -32.79
C PRO A 4 60.73 -4.41 -32.94
N SER A 5 60.44 -5.05 -31.81
CA SER A 5 59.62 -6.24 -31.72
C SER A 5 58.13 -5.84 -31.86
N ILE A 6 57.46 -6.52 -32.76
CA ILE A 6 55.99 -6.37 -32.97
C ILE A 6 55.29 -7.31 -32.01
N LEU A 7 54.59 -6.74 -31.02
CA LEU A 7 53.74 -7.48 -30.09
C LEU A 7 52.36 -7.64 -30.72
N GLY A 8 52.01 -8.84 -31.19
CA GLY A 8 50.70 -9.16 -31.76
C GLY A 8 49.66 -9.27 -30.65
N ALA A 9 48.65 -8.44 -30.73
CA ALA A 9 47.47 -8.51 -29.88
C ALA A 9 46.53 -9.59 -30.40
N PHE A 10 46.40 -10.69 -29.67
CA PHE A 10 45.37 -11.69 -29.89
C PHE A 10 44.01 -11.16 -29.38
N LEU A 11 43.12 -10.83 -30.30
CA LEU A 11 41.74 -10.49 -30.01
C LEU A 11 40.94 -11.82 -29.82
N ALA A 12 40.69 -12.17 -28.55
CA ALA A 12 39.84 -13.34 -28.25
C ALA A 12 38.36 -12.96 -28.48
N LEU A 13 37.80 -13.50 -29.54
CA LEU A 13 36.37 -13.38 -29.85
C LEU A 13 35.58 -14.35 -28.92
N VAL A 14 34.97 -13.80 -27.85
CA VAL A 14 34.07 -14.59 -26.99
C VAL A 14 32.72 -14.70 -27.72
N LEU A 15 32.46 -15.84 -28.37
CA LEU A 15 31.13 -16.20 -28.84
C LEU A 15 30.25 -16.54 -27.61
N SER A 16 29.36 -15.61 -27.27
CA SER A 16 28.28 -15.91 -26.32
C SER A 16 27.27 -16.85 -26.99
N LEU A 17 27.31 -18.13 -26.66
CA LEU A 17 26.24 -19.06 -27.02
C LEU A 17 24.98 -18.66 -26.22
N CYS A 18 24.01 -18.04 -26.89
CA CYS A 18 22.64 -17.97 -26.39
C CYS A 18 22.07 -19.39 -26.33
N VAL A 19 22.07 -20.00 -25.14
CA VAL A 19 21.34 -21.25 -24.90
C VAL A 19 19.86 -20.91 -24.90
N VAL A 20 19.17 -21.19 -26.00
CA VAL A 20 17.72 -21.14 -26.06
C VAL A 20 17.21 -22.34 -25.26
N THR A 21 16.71 -22.13 -24.06
CA THR A 21 16.03 -23.16 -23.30
C THR A 21 14.74 -23.55 -24.07
N PRO A 22 14.46 -24.85 -24.29
CA PRO A 22 13.20 -25.26 -24.89
C PRO A 22 12.04 -24.75 -24.00
N ALA A 23 11.02 -24.17 -24.63
CA ALA A 23 9.78 -23.83 -23.97
C ALA A 23 9.27 -25.08 -23.23
N GLN A 24 9.06 -24.93 -21.90
CA GLN A 24 8.47 -26.00 -21.11
C GLN A 24 7.10 -26.32 -21.71
N ALA A 25 6.89 -27.57 -22.12
CA ALA A 25 5.61 -28.03 -22.58
C ALA A 25 4.57 -27.83 -21.50
N VAL A 26 3.48 -27.14 -21.84
CA VAL A 26 2.31 -27.05 -20.98
C VAL A 26 1.79 -28.45 -20.76
N PRO A 27 1.66 -28.99 -19.55
CA PRO A 27 1.14 -30.32 -19.31
C PRO A 27 -0.29 -30.43 -19.83
N ASP A 28 -0.57 -31.47 -20.68
CA ASP A 28 -1.89 -31.86 -21.21
C ASP A 28 -2.76 -32.45 -20.05
N GLY A 29 -2.90 -31.74 -18.96
CA GLY A 29 -3.79 -32.11 -17.86
C GLY A 29 -5.02 -31.20 -17.84
N PRO A 30 -6.13 -31.62 -17.22
CA PRO A 30 -7.22 -30.70 -16.93
C PRO A 30 -6.66 -29.49 -16.17
N ILE A 31 -7.00 -28.28 -16.63
CA ILE A 31 -6.66 -27.06 -15.90
C ILE A 31 -7.41 -27.17 -14.57
N GLU A 32 -6.76 -27.69 -13.53
CA GLU A 32 -7.23 -27.48 -12.17
C GLU A 32 -7.11 -25.98 -11.94
N ILE A 33 -8.25 -25.30 -12.02
CA ILE A 33 -8.39 -23.96 -11.51
C ILE A 33 -8.18 -24.12 -10.00
N TYR A 34 -6.94 -23.91 -9.55
CA TYR A 34 -6.68 -23.65 -8.16
C TYR A 34 -7.47 -22.37 -7.86
N LEU A 35 -8.68 -22.54 -7.31
CA LEU A 35 -9.31 -21.50 -6.53
C LEU A 35 -8.31 -21.26 -5.40
N GLU A 36 -7.39 -20.31 -5.62
CA GLU A 36 -6.62 -19.75 -4.51
C GLU A 36 -7.65 -19.45 -3.44
N HIS A 37 -7.46 -20.03 -2.28
CA HIS A 37 -8.19 -19.65 -1.08
C HIS A 37 -7.92 -18.16 -0.92
N ILE A 38 -8.83 -17.33 -1.44
CA ILE A 38 -8.82 -15.90 -1.17
C ILE A 38 -9.27 -15.81 0.28
N GLU A 39 -8.28 -15.77 1.18
CA GLU A 39 -8.56 -15.49 2.59
C GLU A 39 -9.39 -14.21 2.65
N PRO A 40 -10.48 -14.18 3.40
CA PRO A 40 -11.29 -12.98 3.52
C PRO A 40 -10.42 -11.84 4.04
N LEU A 41 -10.61 -10.64 3.45
CA LEU A 41 -9.87 -9.46 3.90
C LEU A 41 -10.08 -9.27 5.41
N SER A 42 -8.97 -9.25 6.16
CA SER A 42 -8.94 -8.98 7.59
C SER A 42 -8.04 -7.79 7.88
N LEU A 43 -8.48 -6.90 8.74
CA LEU A 43 -7.79 -5.66 9.09
C LEU A 43 -7.37 -5.69 10.56
N ALA A 44 -6.14 -5.26 10.82
CA ALA A 44 -5.69 -4.88 12.15
C ALA A 44 -6.06 -3.41 12.43
N TRP A 45 -6.24 -3.05 13.72
CA TRP A 45 -6.49 -1.66 14.10
C TRP A 45 -5.32 -0.75 13.70
N PRO A 46 -5.59 0.33 12.91
CA PRO A 46 -4.53 1.16 12.33
C PRO A 46 -3.92 2.17 13.32
N ALA A 47 -4.53 2.37 14.48
CA ALA A 47 -4.03 3.28 15.51
C ALA A 47 -4.42 2.80 16.91
N ASP A 48 -3.61 3.15 17.91
CA ASP A 48 -3.87 2.87 19.32
C ASP A 48 -4.68 4.02 19.93
N GLY A 49 -6.01 3.89 19.91
CA GLY A 49 -6.94 4.91 20.37
C GLY A 49 -8.33 4.37 20.64
N THR A 50 -9.29 5.27 20.67
CA THR A 50 -10.71 4.96 20.85
C THR A 50 -11.46 5.28 19.58
N LEU A 51 -12.35 4.39 19.12
CA LEU A 51 -13.29 4.70 18.03
C LEU A 51 -14.23 5.81 18.51
N THR A 52 -14.06 7.00 17.96
CA THR A 52 -14.85 8.19 18.30
C THR A 52 -15.99 8.45 17.35
N SER A 53 -15.92 7.94 16.11
CA SER A 53 -17.00 8.03 15.13
C SER A 53 -16.95 6.86 14.14
N GLY A 54 -18.09 6.21 13.91
CA GLY A 54 -18.24 5.12 12.94
C GLY A 54 -18.57 5.62 11.53
N TYR A 55 -18.55 4.67 10.58
CA TYR A 55 -19.02 4.86 9.21
C TYR A 55 -20.54 5.10 9.20
N GLY A 56 -21.04 5.97 8.31
CA GLY A 56 -22.46 6.14 8.10
C GLY A 56 -22.94 7.60 8.17
N PRO A 57 -24.25 7.82 8.06
CA PRO A 57 -24.83 9.17 8.05
C PRO A 57 -24.71 9.84 9.42
N ARG A 58 -24.16 11.08 9.43
CA ARG A 58 -24.07 11.92 10.63
C ARG A 58 -24.27 13.39 10.25
N TRP A 59 -25.08 14.13 11.00
CA TRP A 59 -25.31 15.58 10.84
C TRP A 59 -25.58 16.01 9.38
N GLY A 60 -26.37 15.20 8.63
CA GLY A 60 -26.72 15.50 7.24
C GLY A 60 -25.63 15.22 6.21
N ARG A 61 -24.54 14.55 6.61
CA ARG A 61 -23.43 14.11 5.73
C ARG A 61 -23.12 12.63 5.96
N MET A 62 -22.59 11.98 4.93
CA MET A 62 -22.05 10.64 5.04
C MET A 62 -20.62 10.72 5.61
N HIS A 63 -20.33 9.95 6.65
CA HIS A 63 -18.98 9.69 7.14
C HIS A 63 -18.46 8.44 6.42
N LEU A 64 -17.39 8.61 5.66
CA LEU A 64 -16.90 7.60 4.71
C LEU A 64 -15.91 6.60 5.34
N GLY A 65 -15.69 6.67 6.65
CA GLY A 65 -14.73 5.82 7.34
C GLY A 65 -14.97 5.76 8.84
N LEU A 66 -13.89 5.48 9.57
CA LEU A 66 -13.85 5.46 11.04
C LEU A 66 -12.92 6.56 11.53
N ASP A 67 -13.32 7.27 12.59
CA ASP A 67 -12.42 8.18 13.29
C ASP A 67 -11.91 7.51 14.58
N VAL A 68 -10.59 7.39 14.70
CA VAL A 68 -9.91 6.91 15.90
C VAL A 68 -9.24 8.08 16.58
N GLY A 69 -9.81 8.51 17.71
CA GLY A 69 -9.31 9.61 18.55
C GLY A 69 -8.86 9.13 19.93
N ILE A 70 -8.64 10.07 20.84
CA ILE A 70 -8.12 9.77 22.21
C ILE A 70 -6.92 8.82 22.10
N LEU A 71 -5.98 9.22 21.22
CA LEU A 71 -4.84 8.37 20.86
C LEU A 71 -3.87 8.23 22.03
N ARG A 72 -3.45 6.98 22.32
CA ARG A 72 -2.36 6.66 23.25
C ARG A 72 -0.98 6.74 22.56
N SER A 73 -0.97 6.62 21.23
CA SER A 73 0.18 6.82 20.37
C SER A 73 -0.25 7.51 19.09
N LEU A 74 0.59 8.40 18.54
CA LEU A 74 0.34 9.01 17.23
C LEU A 74 0.71 8.09 16.08
N ASP A 75 1.39 6.97 16.33
CA ASP A 75 1.82 6.02 15.30
C ASP A 75 0.60 5.42 14.59
N VAL A 76 0.57 5.59 13.26
CA VAL A 76 -0.44 5.03 12.36
C VAL A 76 0.19 3.89 11.58
N ARG A 77 -0.47 2.74 11.57
CA ARG A 77 0.05 1.50 11.00
C ARG A 77 -0.82 0.98 9.88
N ALA A 78 -0.19 0.32 8.92
CA ALA A 78 -0.91 -0.40 7.86
C ALA A 78 -1.83 -1.45 8.48
N ALA A 79 -3.14 -1.35 8.21
CA ALA A 79 -4.13 -2.30 8.73
C ALA A 79 -4.02 -3.69 8.09
N THR A 80 -3.45 -3.78 6.90
CA THR A 80 -3.03 -5.01 6.22
C THR A 80 -1.89 -4.68 5.26
N SER A 81 -1.21 -5.70 4.72
CA SER A 81 -0.12 -5.51 3.75
C SER A 81 -0.62 -4.98 2.41
N GLY A 82 0.22 -4.23 1.70
CA GLY A 82 -0.13 -3.71 0.38
C GLY A 82 0.91 -2.76 -0.20
N THR A 83 0.59 -2.18 -1.36
CA THR A 83 1.45 -1.20 -2.03
C THR A 83 0.92 0.22 -1.82
N VAL A 84 1.76 1.12 -1.36
CA VAL A 84 1.42 2.55 -1.22
C VAL A 84 1.16 3.14 -2.61
N THR A 85 -0.02 3.68 -2.83
CA THR A 85 -0.40 4.32 -4.11
C THR A 85 -0.25 5.83 -4.07
N ALA A 86 -0.40 6.44 -2.89
CA ALA A 86 -0.17 7.87 -2.70
C ALA A 86 0.21 8.18 -1.24
N ALA A 87 0.97 9.28 -1.04
CA ALA A 87 1.36 9.78 0.28
C ALA A 87 1.54 11.30 0.24
N GLY A 88 1.04 12.02 1.24
CA GLY A 88 1.15 13.47 1.40
C GLY A 88 -0.13 14.24 1.10
N TRP A 89 0.01 15.54 0.80
CA TRP A 89 -1.12 16.41 0.43
C TRP A 89 -1.44 16.22 -1.05
N LEU A 90 -2.67 15.77 -1.35
CA LEU A 90 -3.08 15.46 -2.73
C LEU A 90 -4.20 16.40 -3.17
N THR A 91 -4.15 16.81 -4.46
CA THR A 91 -5.25 17.54 -5.10
C THR A 91 -6.53 16.67 -5.12
N GLY A 92 -7.65 17.25 -4.70
CA GLY A 92 -8.93 16.55 -4.56
C GLY A 92 -9.12 15.86 -3.20
N TYR A 93 -8.10 15.92 -2.32
CA TYR A 93 -8.13 15.38 -0.95
C TYR A 93 -7.96 16.46 0.12
N GLU A 94 -8.21 17.73 -0.22
CA GLU A 94 -7.94 18.88 0.67
C GLU A 94 -8.65 18.74 2.02
N GLY A 95 -9.86 18.17 2.03
CA GLY A 95 -10.61 17.86 3.25
C GLY A 95 -9.95 16.80 4.13
N TYR A 96 -9.25 15.86 3.52
CA TYR A 96 -8.53 14.79 4.22
C TYR A 96 -7.14 15.23 4.73
N GLY A 97 -6.59 16.35 4.19
CA GLY A 97 -5.24 16.82 4.51
C GLY A 97 -4.15 15.90 3.96
N ASN A 98 -3.13 15.63 4.76
CA ASN A 98 -2.13 14.64 4.39
C ASN A 98 -2.71 13.24 4.51
N VAL A 99 -2.56 12.45 3.44
CA VAL A 99 -3.07 11.09 3.35
C VAL A 99 -1.97 10.10 3.03
N VAL A 100 -2.23 8.84 3.36
CA VAL A 100 -1.57 7.67 2.77
C VAL A 100 -2.67 6.79 2.20
N THR A 101 -2.49 6.29 0.98
CA THR A 101 -3.38 5.29 0.37
C THR A 101 -2.60 4.04 0.03
N ILE A 102 -3.20 2.87 0.27
CA ILE A 102 -2.58 1.55 0.08
C ILE A 102 -3.53 0.70 -0.77
N ASP A 103 -3.03 0.17 -1.88
CA ASP A 103 -3.70 -0.88 -2.65
C ASP A 103 -3.39 -2.24 -2.02
N VAL A 104 -4.40 -2.97 -1.62
CA VAL A 104 -4.28 -4.30 -0.98
C VAL A 104 -4.67 -5.43 -1.93
N GLY A 105 -4.93 -5.11 -3.21
CA GLY A 105 -5.34 -6.08 -4.23
C GLY A 105 -6.83 -6.40 -4.21
N GLY A 106 -7.29 -7.18 -5.19
CA GLY A 106 -8.70 -7.60 -5.29
C GLY A 106 -9.72 -6.47 -5.43
N GLY A 107 -9.30 -5.25 -5.79
CA GLY A 107 -10.14 -4.05 -5.84
C GLY A 107 -10.27 -3.33 -4.50
N TRP A 108 -9.56 -3.77 -3.46
CA TRP A 108 -9.57 -3.16 -2.13
C TRP A 108 -8.46 -2.13 -1.98
N SER A 109 -8.76 -1.03 -1.30
CA SER A 109 -7.75 -0.04 -0.90
C SER A 109 -8.07 0.58 0.44
N LEU A 110 -7.03 1.06 1.12
CA LEU A 110 -7.08 1.74 2.41
C LEU A 110 -6.72 3.21 2.23
N LEU A 111 -7.34 4.08 3.03
CA LEU A 111 -6.99 5.49 3.11
C LEU A 111 -6.83 5.89 4.59
N TYR A 112 -5.71 6.53 4.87
CA TYR A 112 -5.36 7.11 6.17
C TYR A 112 -5.29 8.63 5.99
N ALA A 113 -6.00 9.40 6.80
CA ALA A 113 -6.12 10.83 6.62
C ALA A 113 -5.81 11.62 7.90
N HIS A 114 -5.76 12.95 7.74
CA HIS A 114 -5.42 13.95 8.76
C HIS A 114 -4.02 13.78 9.35
N LEU A 115 -3.12 13.08 8.61
CA LEU A 115 -1.78 12.80 9.08
C LEU A 115 -0.97 14.09 9.27
N SER A 116 -0.16 14.14 10.32
CA SER A 116 0.86 15.18 10.50
C SER A 116 2.11 14.87 9.67
N GLU A 117 2.41 13.58 9.49
CA GLU A 117 3.61 13.10 8.79
C GLU A 117 3.32 11.76 8.09
N SER A 118 3.94 11.54 6.92
CA SER A 118 3.95 10.26 6.20
C SER A 118 5.34 9.65 6.29
N HIS A 119 5.42 8.35 6.65
CA HIS A 119 6.68 7.58 6.74
C HIS A 119 6.96 6.74 5.50
N VAL A 120 6.08 6.80 4.52
CA VAL A 120 6.12 5.95 3.32
C VAL A 120 6.00 6.79 2.06
N VAL A 121 6.37 6.21 0.92
CA VAL A 121 6.32 6.86 -0.39
C VAL A 121 5.55 5.99 -1.39
N PRO A 122 4.96 6.60 -2.45
CA PRO A 122 4.28 5.84 -3.50
C PRO A 122 5.19 4.79 -4.14
N GLY A 123 4.63 3.59 -4.40
CA GLY A 123 5.33 2.41 -4.91
C GLY A 123 5.99 1.54 -3.83
N GLN A 124 6.06 1.98 -2.58
CA GLN A 124 6.59 1.19 -1.48
C GLN A 124 5.60 0.09 -1.08
N TRP A 125 6.10 -1.15 -0.89
CA TRP A 125 5.37 -2.20 -0.19
C TRP A 125 5.44 -1.97 1.31
N VAL A 126 4.33 -2.22 2.00
CA VAL A 126 4.24 -2.19 3.47
C VAL A 126 3.63 -3.50 3.98
N ASP A 127 4.15 -3.97 5.08
CA ASP A 127 3.60 -5.11 5.80
C ASP A 127 2.51 -4.67 6.78
N ALA A 128 1.56 -5.56 7.09
CA ALA A 128 0.56 -5.33 8.13
C ALA A 128 1.26 -4.94 9.46
N GLY A 129 0.78 -3.88 10.11
CA GLY A 129 1.36 -3.35 11.34
C GLY A 129 2.59 -2.43 11.15
N GLN A 130 3.12 -2.30 9.93
CA GLN A 130 4.21 -1.35 9.65
C GLN A 130 3.71 0.10 9.81
N SER A 131 4.53 0.97 10.44
CA SER A 131 4.24 2.41 10.54
C SER A 131 4.16 3.05 9.16
N VAL A 132 3.08 3.78 8.90
CA VAL A 132 2.85 4.51 7.64
C VAL A 132 2.85 6.02 7.83
N GLY A 133 2.81 6.49 9.10
CA GLY A 133 2.83 7.91 9.41
C GLY A 133 2.41 8.21 10.84
N LEU A 134 2.20 9.49 11.13
CA LEU A 134 1.71 9.97 12.42
C LEU A 134 0.35 10.62 12.25
N ALA A 135 -0.58 10.29 13.15
CA ALA A 135 -1.87 10.96 13.25
C ALA A 135 -1.66 12.46 13.57
N GLY A 136 -2.56 13.28 13.08
CA GLY A 136 -2.50 14.73 13.23
C GLY A 136 -3.87 15.36 13.12
N CYS A 137 -3.89 16.59 12.61
CA CYS A 137 -5.11 17.34 12.35
C CYS A 137 -4.94 18.24 11.12
N THR A 138 -4.49 17.66 10.01
CA THR A 138 -4.39 18.37 8.72
C THR A 138 -5.71 18.28 7.95
N GLY A 139 -5.96 19.23 7.04
CA GLY A 139 -7.22 19.32 6.30
C GLY A 139 -8.40 19.77 7.16
N SER A 140 -9.59 19.25 6.92
CA SER A 140 -10.83 19.59 7.64
C SER A 140 -10.94 18.76 8.93
N CYS A 141 -10.25 19.18 9.97
CA CYS A 141 -10.12 18.46 11.22
C CYS A 141 -10.44 19.37 12.42
N THR A 142 -11.01 18.83 13.50
CA THR A 142 -11.36 19.56 14.73
C THR A 142 -10.51 19.18 15.95
N GLY A 143 -9.63 18.18 15.80
CA GLY A 143 -8.73 17.70 16.86
C GLY A 143 -7.96 16.48 16.36
N THR A 144 -6.79 16.21 16.97
CA THR A 144 -5.92 15.11 16.56
C THR A 144 -6.63 13.77 16.58
N HIS A 145 -6.75 13.14 15.42
CA HIS A 145 -7.31 11.80 15.22
C HIS A 145 -6.79 11.18 13.93
N LEU A 146 -7.02 9.89 13.74
CA LEU A 146 -6.91 9.21 12.47
C LEU A 146 -8.32 9.07 11.88
N HIS A 147 -8.51 9.53 10.63
CA HIS A 147 -9.62 9.10 9.80
C HIS A 147 -9.16 7.96 8.91
N PHE A 148 -9.85 6.82 8.97
CA PHE A 148 -9.51 5.58 8.25
C PHE A 148 -10.66 5.11 7.37
N GLU A 149 -10.38 4.85 6.08
CA GLU A 149 -11.37 4.29 5.15
C GLU A 149 -10.90 2.96 4.58
N LEU A 150 -11.85 2.04 4.41
CA LEU A 150 -11.77 0.90 3.52
C LEU A 150 -12.58 1.21 2.27
N ARG A 151 -12.02 0.93 1.09
CA ARG A 151 -12.67 1.17 -0.19
C ARG A 151 -12.68 -0.09 -1.03
N GLU A 152 -13.85 -0.43 -1.56
CA GLU A 152 -14.03 -1.49 -2.54
C GLU A 152 -14.23 -0.84 -3.92
N HIS A 153 -13.36 -1.16 -4.88
CA HIS A 153 -13.35 -0.54 -6.22
C HIS A 153 -13.47 1.00 -6.19
N GLY A 154 -12.75 1.62 -5.23
CA GLY A 154 -12.73 3.07 -5.02
C GLY A 154 -13.93 3.63 -4.23
N THR A 155 -14.94 2.83 -3.93
CA THR A 155 -16.12 3.23 -3.15
C THR A 155 -15.89 2.96 -1.66
N PRO A 156 -16.03 3.95 -0.76
CA PRO A 156 -15.93 3.74 0.68
C PRO A 156 -17.01 2.78 1.19
N VAL A 157 -16.61 1.82 2.01
CA VAL A 157 -17.49 0.87 2.70
C VAL A 157 -17.23 0.90 4.20
N ASP A 158 -18.14 0.35 5.01
CA ASP A 158 -17.94 0.27 6.46
C ASP A 158 -16.74 -0.65 6.79
N PRO A 159 -15.66 -0.12 7.40
CA PRO A 159 -14.50 -0.95 7.74
C PRO A 159 -14.75 -1.86 8.96
N ALA A 160 -15.74 -1.55 9.80
CA ALA A 160 -15.92 -2.21 11.10
C ALA A 160 -16.04 -3.73 11.02
N PRO A 161 -16.76 -4.32 10.04
CA PRO A 161 -16.88 -5.78 9.93
C PRO A 161 -15.58 -6.52 9.56
N PHE A 162 -14.55 -5.81 9.11
CA PHE A 162 -13.29 -6.38 8.63
C PHE A 162 -12.20 -6.45 9.71
N PHE A 163 -12.41 -5.84 10.86
CA PHE A 163 -11.48 -5.96 11.99
C PHE A 163 -11.67 -7.29 12.71
N GLY A 164 -10.58 -8.06 12.84
CA GLY A 164 -10.49 -9.33 13.57
C GLY A 164 -10.06 -9.15 15.03
#